data_0e62296125a5982cfa62899960a13a5b
#
_entry.id   0e62296125a5982cfa62899960a13a5b
#
_cell.length_a   1.000
_cell.length_b   1.000
_cell.length_c   1.000
_cell.angle_alpha   90.00
_cell.angle_beta   90.00
_cell.angle_gamma   90.00
#
_symmetry.space_group_name_H-M   'P 1'
#
loop_
_entity.id
_entity.type
_entity.pdbx_description
1 polymer ?
#
loop_
_entity_poly.entity_id
_entity_poly.type
_entity_poly.pdbx_seq_one_letter_code
_entity_poly.pdbx_strand_id
1 'polypeptide(L)'
;MENVEKLIKENGTIIRVKGRMDSGNVSAIEEAIGEVKEPVVIDLDELEYTSSAGLRLILKIKKAHPDTKVINARSEVYEVFEMTGFTEMMEIHKAYRKVSVEGCQVIGKGANGIVYRLDPDTVVKVYLNDDSLDVIQHEREVAKLAFVLGIPTAMSYDVVKVDNHYASMFEMIDAKSFATLLGEPDVDIDKLAKEYASLVKLIHSTHVPDHQLPSKKEAELKCVENIKDRLPEDAYKKLLKFFYSLKDSDTMLHCDLHIKNLMMTEDGIMLIDMDTLAVGDPIFEWASVWSAYVGYGVADPKNAEKFFEAPGEAINKFYKRSLAYYWGSEDEAFLNKKEEEASIVALPHIIDHYIRHHKTLESELSIKRLIALLDEVE
;
A
#
# COMPACT_ATOMS: atom_id res chain seq x y z
N MET A 1 -22.24 37.19 -15.60
CA MET A 1 -21.39 36.55 -16.61
C MET A 1 -21.44 35.03 -16.37
N GLU A 2 -21.60 34.24 -17.38
CA GLU A 2 -21.84 32.80 -17.25
C GLU A 2 -20.66 31.99 -16.62
N ASN A 3 -19.43 32.53 -16.65
CA ASN A 3 -18.22 31.77 -16.29
C ASN A 3 -17.73 31.96 -14.83
N VAL A 4 -18.30 32.86 -14.04
CA VAL A 4 -17.88 33.14 -12.66
C VAL A 4 -19.08 33.37 -11.77
N GLU A 5 -19.10 32.68 -10.65
CA GLU A 5 -20.03 32.89 -9.54
C GLU A 5 -19.22 33.26 -8.28
N LYS A 6 -19.54 34.40 -7.69
CA LYS A 6 -18.92 34.86 -6.44
C LYS A 6 -19.90 34.79 -5.29
N LEU A 7 -19.56 34.10 -4.23
CA LEU A 7 -20.33 33.95 -3.01
C LEU A 7 -19.54 34.56 -1.85
N ILE A 8 -20.01 35.70 -1.34
CA ILE A 8 -19.44 36.30 -0.11
C ILE A 8 -20.21 35.76 1.07
N LYS A 9 -19.50 35.11 2.01
CA LYS A 9 -20.02 34.55 3.24
C LYS A 9 -19.46 35.29 4.44
N GLU A 10 -20.02 35.07 5.63
CA GLU A 10 -19.46 35.61 6.88
C GLU A 10 -17.99 35.23 7.08
N ASN A 11 -17.62 34.03 6.66
CA ASN A 11 -16.31 33.39 6.82
C ASN A 11 -15.42 33.43 5.57
N GLY A 12 -15.62 34.38 4.64
CA GLY A 12 -14.76 34.56 3.46
C GLY A 12 -15.50 34.58 2.12
N THR A 13 -14.75 34.47 1.02
CA THR A 13 -15.28 34.49 -0.35
C THR A 13 -15.02 33.16 -1.04
N ILE A 14 -16.05 32.59 -1.67
CA ILE A 14 -15.91 31.46 -2.59
C ILE A 14 -16.08 31.98 -4.02
N ILE A 15 -15.08 31.70 -4.87
CA ILE A 15 -15.07 32.06 -6.29
C ILE A 15 -15.20 30.74 -7.07
N ARG A 16 -16.31 30.53 -7.77
CA ARG A 16 -16.50 29.40 -8.69
C ARG A 16 -16.21 29.83 -10.09
N VAL A 17 -15.34 29.08 -10.77
CA VAL A 17 -14.99 29.35 -12.17
C VAL A 17 -15.45 28.17 -13.00
N LYS A 18 -16.17 28.47 -14.13
CA LYS A 18 -16.78 27.44 -15.00
C LYS A 18 -16.18 27.46 -16.40
N GLY A 19 -16.20 26.30 -17.06
CA GLY A 19 -15.78 26.11 -18.43
C GLY A 19 -14.28 26.33 -18.63
N ARG A 20 -13.87 27.39 -19.31
CA ARG A 20 -12.47 27.64 -19.67
C ARG A 20 -11.96 28.92 -19.00
N MET A 21 -10.67 28.94 -18.68
CA MET A 21 -9.95 30.11 -18.18
C MET A 21 -8.68 30.32 -19.01
N ASP A 22 -8.75 31.18 -20.02
CA ASP A 22 -7.65 31.41 -20.95
C ASP A 22 -7.49 32.92 -21.28
N SER A 23 -6.57 33.25 -22.23
CA SER A 23 -6.27 34.63 -22.59
C SER A 23 -7.46 35.39 -23.17
N GLY A 24 -8.46 34.69 -23.68
CA GLY A 24 -9.66 35.33 -24.29
C GLY A 24 -10.66 35.81 -23.24
N ASN A 25 -10.68 35.23 -22.04
CA ASN A 25 -11.68 35.53 -21.01
C ASN A 25 -11.16 35.90 -19.64
N VAL A 26 -9.86 35.71 -19.36
CA VAL A 26 -9.27 35.94 -18.06
C VAL A 26 -9.50 37.34 -17.51
N SER A 27 -9.46 38.36 -18.32
CA SER A 27 -9.70 39.76 -17.89
C SER A 27 -11.16 39.97 -17.47
N ALA A 28 -12.11 39.35 -18.15
CA ALA A 28 -13.53 39.43 -17.80
C ALA A 28 -13.80 38.63 -16.49
N ILE A 29 -13.10 37.49 -16.29
CA ILE A 29 -13.16 36.70 -15.06
C ILE A 29 -12.61 37.53 -13.88
N GLU A 30 -11.47 38.18 -14.05
CA GLU A 30 -10.86 39.03 -13.02
C GLU A 30 -11.77 40.21 -12.65
N GLU A 31 -12.38 40.89 -13.65
CA GLU A 31 -13.34 41.96 -13.39
C GLU A 31 -14.58 41.46 -12.63
N ALA A 32 -15.09 40.28 -12.98
CA ALA A 32 -16.24 39.68 -12.30
C ALA A 32 -15.92 39.26 -10.85
N ILE A 33 -14.69 38.83 -10.56
CA ILE A 33 -14.23 38.54 -9.19
C ILE A 33 -14.24 39.82 -8.35
N GLY A 34 -13.68 40.92 -8.84
CA GLY A 34 -13.64 42.23 -8.16
C GLY A 34 -13.06 42.11 -6.73
N GLU A 35 -13.56 42.89 -5.81
CA GLU A 35 -13.15 42.84 -4.40
C GLU A 35 -13.63 41.58 -3.70
N VAL A 36 -12.77 40.95 -2.90
CA VAL A 36 -13.04 39.72 -2.15
C VAL A 36 -12.74 39.89 -0.66
N LYS A 37 -13.42 39.15 0.19
CA LYS A 37 -13.20 39.05 1.63
C LYS A 37 -12.43 37.78 1.95
N GLU A 38 -11.37 37.88 2.76
CA GLU A 38 -10.58 36.72 3.20
C GLU A 38 -11.32 35.88 4.25
N PRO A 39 -11.02 34.58 4.32
CA PRO A 39 -10.19 33.81 3.38
C PRO A 39 -10.86 33.59 2.02
N VAL A 40 -10.05 33.41 0.98
CA VAL A 40 -10.53 33.17 -0.39
C VAL A 40 -10.42 31.68 -0.75
N VAL A 41 -11.52 31.11 -1.23
CA VAL A 41 -11.56 29.74 -1.77
C VAL A 41 -11.94 29.81 -3.25
N ILE A 42 -11.10 29.25 -4.11
CA ILE A 42 -11.36 29.13 -5.54
C ILE A 42 -11.86 27.71 -5.81
N ASP A 43 -13.12 27.58 -6.18
CA ASP A 43 -13.79 26.32 -6.52
C ASP A 43 -13.76 26.10 -8.03
N LEU A 44 -13.09 25.03 -8.46
CA LEU A 44 -12.84 24.70 -9.87
C LEU A 44 -13.62 23.45 -10.34
N ASP A 45 -14.67 23.05 -9.63
CA ASP A 45 -15.47 21.86 -9.98
C ASP A 45 -16.01 21.86 -11.42
N GLU A 46 -16.35 23.04 -11.92
CA GLU A 46 -16.88 23.21 -13.27
C GLU A 46 -15.83 23.78 -14.27
N LEU A 47 -14.55 23.91 -13.86
CA LEU A 47 -13.48 24.36 -14.77
C LEU A 47 -12.95 23.19 -15.58
N GLU A 48 -13.02 23.28 -16.90
CA GLU A 48 -12.60 22.25 -17.86
C GLU A 48 -11.17 22.45 -18.39
N TYR A 49 -10.70 23.70 -18.39
CA TYR A 49 -9.39 24.04 -18.95
C TYR A 49 -8.85 25.33 -18.34
N THR A 50 -7.53 25.34 -18.07
CA THR A 50 -6.81 26.57 -17.74
C THR A 50 -5.55 26.73 -18.59
N SER A 51 -5.25 27.97 -18.97
CA SER A 51 -4.00 28.32 -19.65
C SER A 51 -3.04 29.05 -18.71
N SER A 52 -1.84 29.39 -19.21
CA SER A 52 -0.90 30.22 -18.46
C SER A 52 -1.48 31.59 -18.05
N ALA A 53 -2.49 32.12 -18.74
CA ALA A 53 -3.18 33.35 -18.36
C ALA A 53 -4.06 33.09 -17.11
N GLY A 54 -4.80 31.97 -17.08
CA GLY A 54 -5.57 31.58 -15.91
C GLY A 54 -4.70 31.31 -14.68
N LEU A 55 -3.59 30.60 -14.87
CA LEU A 55 -2.63 30.37 -13.78
C LEU A 55 -2.09 31.68 -13.20
N ARG A 56 -1.78 32.67 -14.05
CA ARG A 56 -1.36 34.01 -13.57
C ARG A 56 -2.45 34.72 -12.76
N LEU A 57 -3.72 34.57 -13.14
CA LEU A 57 -4.83 35.14 -12.37
C LEU A 57 -4.92 34.50 -10.98
N ILE A 58 -4.88 33.16 -10.91
CA ILE A 58 -4.87 32.44 -9.63
C ILE A 58 -3.69 32.88 -8.76
N LEU A 59 -2.49 32.97 -9.33
CA LEU A 59 -1.30 33.44 -8.61
C LEU A 59 -1.44 34.90 -8.13
N LYS A 60 -2.09 35.76 -8.94
CA LYS A 60 -2.37 37.15 -8.55
C LYS A 60 -3.30 37.21 -7.34
N ILE A 61 -4.36 36.38 -7.35
CA ILE A 61 -5.29 36.27 -6.21
C ILE A 61 -4.52 35.75 -4.97
N LYS A 62 -3.73 34.68 -5.11
CA LYS A 62 -2.93 34.10 -4.02
C LYS A 62 -1.94 35.11 -3.40
N LYS A 63 -1.31 35.95 -4.24
CA LYS A 63 -0.38 37.00 -3.77
C LYS A 63 -1.11 38.12 -3.02
N ALA A 64 -2.31 38.48 -3.47
CA ALA A 64 -3.13 39.50 -2.79
C ALA A 64 -3.78 38.94 -1.52
N HIS A 65 -4.07 37.67 -1.46
CA HIS A 65 -4.77 36.94 -0.40
C HIS A 65 -4.01 35.67 -0.04
N PRO A 66 -3.01 35.72 0.87
CA PRO A 66 -2.11 34.62 1.20
C PRO A 66 -2.78 33.30 1.63
N ASP A 67 -3.96 33.37 2.25
CA ASP A 67 -4.72 32.19 2.70
C ASP A 67 -5.65 31.60 1.62
N THR A 68 -5.46 32.00 0.33
CA THR A 68 -6.22 31.44 -0.79
C THR A 68 -5.95 29.95 -0.95
N LYS A 69 -7.03 29.17 -1.07
CA LYS A 69 -7.03 27.74 -1.38
C LYS A 69 -7.77 27.49 -2.70
N VAL A 70 -7.35 26.44 -3.41
CA VAL A 70 -8.08 25.91 -4.58
C VAL A 70 -8.71 24.60 -4.19
N ILE A 71 -9.99 24.42 -4.51
CA ILE A 71 -10.71 23.17 -4.26
C ILE A 71 -11.36 22.65 -5.54
N ASN A 72 -11.63 21.36 -5.58
CA ASN A 72 -12.35 20.68 -6.65
C ASN A 72 -11.69 20.83 -8.03
N ALA A 73 -10.36 20.90 -8.11
CA ALA A 73 -9.67 20.95 -9.41
C ALA A 73 -9.82 19.59 -10.11
N ARG A 74 -10.47 19.56 -11.29
CA ARG A 74 -10.58 18.34 -12.11
C ARG A 74 -9.20 17.82 -12.49
N SER A 75 -9.09 16.53 -12.77
CA SER A 75 -7.80 15.86 -13.03
C SER A 75 -6.94 16.61 -14.04
N GLU A 76 -7.50 17.00 -15.17
CA GLU A 76 -6.79 17.68 -16.25
C GLU A 76 -6.28 19.07 -15.83
N VAL A 77 -7.04 19.76 -15.00
CA VAL A 77 -6.65 21.08 -14.47
C VAL A 77 -5.63 20.92 -13.33
N TYR A 78 -5.80 19.88 -12.50
CA TYR A 78 -4.87 19.58 -11.41
C TYR A 78 -3.48 19.21 -11.95
N GLU A 79 -3.39 18.38 -13.01
CA GLU A 79 -2.13 18.04 -13.67
C GLU A 79 -1.37 19.28 -14.18
N VAL A 80 -2.10 20.29 -14.68
CA VAL A 80 -1.48 21.57 -15.07
C VAL A 80 -0.88 22.28 -13.85
N PHE A 81 -1.54 22.25 -12.70
CA PHE A 81 -0.99 22.82 -11.46
C PHE A 81 0.27 22.08 -11.00
N GLU A 82 0.27 20.74 -11.05
CA GLU A 82 1.45 19.93 -10.71
C GLU A 82 2.63 20.23 -11.64
N MET A 83 2.43 20.14 -12.95
CA MET A 83 3.49 20.40 -13.96
C MET A 83 4.07 21.82 -13.88
N THR A 84 3.32 22.78 -13.37
CA THR A 84 3.75 24.18 -13.23
C THR A 84 4.24 24.55 -11.83
N GLY A 85 4.28 23.59 -10.89
CA GLY A 85 4.75 23.80 -9.52
C GLY A 85 3.78 24.58 -8.61
N PHE A 86 2.52 24.75 -9.02
CA PHE A 86 1.53 25.49 -8.21
C PHE A 86 1.15 24.73 -6.94
N THR A 87 1.16 23.40 -6.98
CA THR A 87 0.88 22.54 -5.81
C THR A 87 1.91 22.70 -4.68
N GLU A 88 3.12 23.14 -5.01
CA GLU A 88 4.17 23.46 -4.01
C GLU A 88 3.98 24.87 -3.43
N MET A 89 3.25 25.75 -4.13
CA MET A 89 3.11 27.16 -3.77
C MET A 89 1.82 27.46 -3.02
N MET A 90 0.79 26.62 -3.16
CA MET A 90 -0.51 26.83 -2.52
C MET A 90 -1.27 25.51 -2.35
N GLU A 91 -2.20 25.49 -1.39
CA GLU A 91 -3.07 24.36 -1.12
C GLU A 91 -4.08 24.18 -2.28
N ILE A 92 -3.98 23.06 -3.01
CA ILE A 92 -4.85 22.71 -4.14
C ILE A 92 -5.40 21.31 -3.91
N HIS A 93 -6.72 21.20 -3.81
CA HIS A 93 -7.44 19.94 -3.66
C HIS A 93 -8.03 19.49 -4.99
N LYS A 94 -7.71 18.25 -5.37
CA LYS A 94 -8.25 17.60 -6.58
C LYS A 94 -9.75 17.26 -6.39
N ALA A 95 -10.53 17.39 -7.45
CA ALA A 95 -11.88 16.83 -7.50
C ALA A 95 -11.81 15.32 -7.71
N TYR A 96 -12.63 14.60 -6.98
CA TYR A 96 -12.78 13.15 -7.15
C TYR A 96 -14.22 12.83 -7.56
N ARG A 97 -14.36 12.04 -8.62
CA ARG A 97 -15.64 11.55 -9.09
C ARG A 97 -16.33 10.74 -8.00
N LYS A 98 -17.62 10.98 -7.80
CA LYS A 98 -18.44 10.21 -6.87
C LYS A 98 -18.98 8.95 -7.54
N VAL A 99 -18.86 7.82 -6.87
CA VAL A 99 -19.35 6.51 -7.32
C VAL A 99 -20.21 5.93 -6.21
N SER A 100 -21.32 5.31 -6.58
CA SER A 100 -22.17 4.57 -5.65
C SER A 100 -21.83 3.08 -5.73
N VAL A 101 -21.72 2.44 -4.56
CA VAL A 101 -21.59 0.98 -4.41
C VAL A 101 -22.85 0.34 -3.84
N GLU A 102 -23.97 1.09 -3.81
CA GLU A 102 -25.27 0.58 -3.35
C GLU A 102 -25.73 -0.58 -4.25
N GLY A 103 -26.03 -1.72 -3.64
CA GLY A 103 -26.41 -2.94 -4.35
C GLY A 103 -25.26 -3.72 -5.01
N CYS A 104 -24.03 -3.23 -4.95
CA CYS A 104 -22.87 -3.92 -5.48
C CYS A 104 -22.47 -5.13 -4.63
N GLN A 105 -21.96 -6.17 -5.28
CA GLN A 105 -21.45 -7.36 -4.60
C GLN A 105 -20.11 -7.05 -3.91
N VAL A 106 -20.00 -7.39 -2.63
CA VAL A 106 -18.69 -7.42 -1.92
C VAL A 106 -17.94 -8.66 -2.38
N ILE A 107 -16.75 -8.48 -2.94
CA ILE A 107 -15.88 -9.56 -3.42
C ILE A 107 -14.60 -9.71 -2.58
N GLY A 108 -14.29 -8.74 -1.72
CA GLY A 108 -13.16 -8.80 -0.81
C GLY A 108 -13.38 -7.91 0.41
N LYS A 109 -12.83 -8.32 1.56
CA LYS A 109 -12.86 -7.54 2.79
C LYS A 109 -11.55 -7.75 3.54
N GLY A 110 -10.82 -6.68 3.75
CA GLY A 110 -9.53 -6.67 4.45
C GLY A 110 -9.51 -5.68 5.61
N ALA A 111 -8.38 -5.57 6.28
CA ALA A 111 -8.18 -4.65 7.39
C ALA A 111 -8.32 -3.17 6.95
N ASN A 112 -7.86 -2.84 5.75
CA ASN A 112 -7.77 -1.46 5.25
C ASN A 112 -9.00 -1.04 4.41
N GLY A 113 -9.88 -1.98 4.01
CA GLY A 113 -11.00 -1.62 3.15
C GLY A 113 -11.88 -2.76 2.69
N ILE A 114 -12.85 -2.40 1.86
CA ILE A 114 -13.82 -3.33 1.28
C ILE A 114 -13.75 -3.20 -0.24
N VAL A 115 -13.71 -4.34 -0.93
CA VAL A 115 -13.67 -4.41 -2.40
C VAL A 115 -15.06 -4.78 -2.92
N TYR A 116 -15.60 -3.93 -3.78
CA TYR A 116 -16.89 -4.11 -4.42
C TYR A 116 -16.69 -4.37 -5.92
N ARG A 117 -17.51 -5.25 -6.49
CA ARG A 117 -17.67 -5.38 -7.93
C ARG A 117 -18.67 -4.34 -8.40
N LEU A 118 -18.19 -3.30 -9.10
CA LEU A 118 -19.04 -2.21 -9.57
C LEU A 118 -19.84 -2.62 -10.82
N ASP A 119 -19.15 -3.27 -11.77
CA ASP A 119 -19.70 -3.81 -13.01
C ASP A 119 -18.88 -5.05 -13.44
N PRO A 120 -19.16 -5.69 -14.60
CA PRO A 120 -18.41 -6.88 -15.05
C PRO A 120 -16.90 -6.69 -15.11
N ASP A 121 -16.44 -5.48 -15.46
CA ASP A 121 -15.05 -5.18 -15.79
C ASP A 121 -14.35 -4.30 -14.74
N THR A 122 -15.08 -3.85 -13.69
CA THR A 122 -14.58 -2.86 -12.73
C THR A 122 -14.75 -3.31 -11.28
N VAL A 123 -13.70 -3.16 -10.49
CA VAL A 123 -13.75 -3.27 -9.02
C VAL A 123 -13.36 -1.95 -8.35
N VAL A 124 -13.91 -1.72 -7.16
CA VAL A 124 -13.67 -0.53 -6.35
C VAL A 124 -13.24 -0.96 -4.94
N LYS A 125 -12.00 -0.63 -4.55
CA LYS A 125 -11.47 -0.82 -3.19
C LYS A 125 -11.75 0.45 -2.40
N VAL A 126 -12.72 0.41 -1.48
CA VAL A 126 -13.11 1.52 -0.60
C VAL A 126 -12.28 1.45 0.67
N TYR A 127 -11.55 2.51 0.99
CA TYR A 127 -10.71 2.58 2.19
C TYR A 127 -11.52 3.17 3.35
N LEU A 128 -11.42 2.56 4.53
CA LEU A 128 -12.25 2.91 5.69
C LEU A 128 -11.62 3.96 6.61
N ASN A 129 -10.34 4.28 6.42
CA ASN A 129 -9.60 5.25 7.23
C ASN A 129 -9.76 6.68 6.69
N ASP A 130 -9.82 7.68 7.58
CA ASP A 130 -10.00 9.09 7.21
C ASP A 130 -8.82 9.66 6.39
N ASP A 131 -7.57 9.21 6.66
CA ASP A 131 -6.35 9.64 5.96
C ASP A 131 -6.02 8.76 4.74
N SER A 132 -7.03 8.10 4.15
CA SER A 132 -6.84 7.10 3.11
C SER A 132 -6.27 7.64 1.79
N LEU A 133 -6.33 8.95 1.53
CA LEU A 133 -5.84 9.50 0.27
C LEU A 133 -4.33 9.34 0.10
N ASP A 134 -3.55 9.64 1.15
CA ASP A 134 -2.10 9.49 1.13
C ASP A 134 -1.69 8.01 0.98
N VAL A 135 -2.43 7.12 1.65
CA VAL A 135 -2.25 5.67 1.51
C VAL A 135 -2.51 5.21 0.08
N ILE A 136 -3.61 5.69 -0.54
CA ILE A 136 -3.96 5.38 -1.93
C ILE A 136 -2.89 5.90 -2.89
N GLN A 137 -2.40 7.12 -2.70
CA GLN A 137 -1.35 7.69 -3.55
C GLN A 137 -0.06 6.89 -3.43
N HIS A 138 0.34 6.56 -2.21
CA HIS A 138 1.51 5.70 -1.97
C HIS A 138 1.36 4.33 -2.65
N GLU A 139 0.24 3.61 -2.43
CA GLU A 139 -0.03 2.31 -3.07
C GLU A 139 0.07 2.39 -4.60
N ARG A 140 -0.48 3.47 -5.21
CA ARG A 140 -0.40 3.69 -6.67
C ARG A 140 1.01 3.93 -7.16
N GLU A 141 1.81 4.73 -6.46
CA GLU A 141 3.19 5.03 -6.82
C GLU A 141 4.06 3.78 -6.77
N VAL A 142 3.96 3.00 -5.69
CA VAL A 142 4.75 1.77 -5.55
C VAL A 142 4.30 0.67 -6.50
N ALA A 143 2.98 0.52 -6.77
CA ALA A 143 2.48 -0.41 -7.77
C ALA A 143 2.97 -0.04 -9.18
N LYS A 144 2.98 1.26 -9.53
CA LYS A 144 3.54 1.76 -10.80
C LYS A 144 5.03 1.46 -10.91
N LEU A 145 5.79 1.68 -9.85
CA LEU A 145 7.22 1.36 -9.82
C LEU A 145 7.44 -0.14 -10.07
N ALA A 146 6.74 -1.01 -9.34
CA ALA A 146 6.83 -2.45 -9.50
C ALA A 146 6.49 -2.88 -10.95
N PHE A 147 5.41 -2.35 -11.52
CA PHE A 147 4.99 -2.64 -12.89
C PHE A 147 6.05 -2.23 -13.91
N VAL A 148 6.62 -1.02 -13.79
CA VAL A 148 7.69 -0.53 -14.68
C VAL A 148 8.95 -1.41 -14.57
N LEU A 149 9.23 -1.96 -13.39
CA LEU A 149 10.34 -2.89 -13.15
C LEU A 149 10.02 -4.33 -13.55
N GLY A 150 8.84 -4.60 -14.14
CA GLY A 150 8.46 -5.90 -14.70
C GLY A 150 7.81 -6.86 -13.71
N ILE A 151 7.36 -6.39 -12.55
CA ILE A 151 6.61 -7.19 -11.60
C ILE A 151 5.12 -7.19 -12.00
N PRO A 152 4.49 -8.37 -12.18
CA PRO A 152 3.08 -8.47 -12.55
C PRO A 152 2.19 -8.04 -11.39
N THR A 153 1.60 -6.84 -11.47
CA THR A 153 0.74 -6.29 -10.42
C THR A 153 -0.47 -5.57 -10.98
N ALA A 154 -1.59 -5.61 -10.23
CA ALA A 154 -2.77 -4.82 -10.50
C ALA A 154 -2.50 -3.33 -10.25
N MET A 155 -2.92 -2.47 -11.20
CA MET A 155 -2.79 -1.04 -11.06
C MET A 155 -4.15 -0.36 -10.97
N SER A 156 -4.28 0.56 -10.02
CA SER A 156 -5.43 1.44 -9.96
C SER A 156 -5.36 2.47 -11.09
N TYR A 157 -6.42 2.55 -11.89
CA TYR A 157 -6.52 3.51 -12.99
C TYR A 157 -7.22 4.82 -12.61
N ASP A 158 -8.00 4.84 -11.50
CA ASP A 158 -8.69 6.04 -11.02
C ASP A 158 -8.80 6.04 -9.50
N VAL A 159 -8.95 7.24 -8.93
CA VAL A 159 -9.30 7.46 -7.52
C VAL A 159 -10.63 8.20 -7.48
N VAL A 160 -11.56 7.68 -6.72
CA VAL A 160 -12.94 8.18 -6.63
C VAL A 160 -13.37 8.36 -5.18
N LYS A 161 -14.55 8.93 -4.97
CA LYS A 161 -15.23 8.96 -3.67
C LYS A 161 -16.45 8.06 -3.68
N VAL A 162 -16.56 7.24 -2.62
CA VAL A 162 -17.75 6.47 -2.28
C VAL A 162 -18.24 7.03 -0.95
N ASP A 163 -19.36 7.76 -0.98
CA ASP A 163 -19.83 8.58 0.14
C ASP A 163 -18.74 9.55 0.63
N ASN A 164 -18.27 9.37 1.87
CA ASN A 164 -17.22 10.19 2.47
C ASN A 164 -15.82 9.54 2.38
N HIS A 165 -15.70 8.34 1.84
CA HIS A 165 -14.45 7.59 1.74
C HIS A 165 -13.80 7.73 0.38
N TYR A 166 -12.47 7.70 0.34
CA TYR A 166 -11.73 7.55 -0.91
C TYR A 166 -11.70 6.09 -1.33
N ALA A 167 -11.62 5.86 -2.62
CA ALA A 167 -11.61 4.53 -3.20
C ALA A 167 -10.72 4.47 -4.44
N SER A 168 -10.05 3.35 -4.65
CA SER A 168 -9.29 3.05 -5.86
C SER A 168 -10.11 2.19 -6.80
N MET A 169 -10.08 2.51 -8.09
CA MET A 169 -10.70 1.71 -9.16
C MET A 169 -9.66 0.86 -9.87
N PHE A 170 -9.98 -0.41 -10.05
CA PHE A 170 -9.15 -1.38 -10.76
C PHE A 170 -9.98 -2.08 -11.83
N GLU A 171 -9.30 -2.63 -12.83
CA GLU A 171 -9.90 -3.59 -13.74
C GLU A 171 -10.25 -4.88 -12.99
N MET A 172 -11.40 -5.48 -13.30
CA MET A 172 -11.76 -6.78 -12.76
C MET A 172 -10.89 -7.86 -13.38
N ILE A 173 -10.11 -8.54 -12.56
CA ILE A 173 -9.24 -9.62 -12.99
C ILE A 173 -10.02 -10.92 -12.92
N ASP A 174 -10.16 -11.64 -14.04
CA ASP A 174 -10.69 -13.00 -14.03
C ASP A 174 -9.63 -13.97 -13.51
N ALA A 175 -9.62 -14.15 -12.20
CA ALA A 175 -8.61 -14.90 -11.49
C ALA A 175 -9.16 -15.49 -10.19
N LYS A 176 -8.49 -16.54 -9.70
CA LYS A 176 -8.70 -17.07 -8.36
C LYS A 176 -7.49 -16.77 -7.50
N SER A 177 -7.73 -16.38 -6.25
CA SER A 177 -6.62 -16.26 -5.31
C SER A 177 -6.01 -17.63 -4.99
N PHE A 178 -4.72 -17.65 -4.64
CA PHE A 178 -4.08 -18.90 -4.20
C PHE A 178 -4.76 -19.46 -2.95
N ALA A 179 -5.30 -18.61 -2.09
CA ALA A 179 -6.10 -19.07 -0.94
C ALA A 179 -7.33 -19.87 -1.41
N THR A 180 -8.05 -19.38 -2.42
CA THR A 180 -9.18 -20.09 -3.01
C THR A 180 -8.74 -21.42 -3.64
N LEU A 181 -7.66 -21.40 -4.41
CA LEU A 181 -7.14 -22.61 -5.09
C LEU A 181 -6.69 -23.68 -4.09
N LEU A 182 -6.05 -23.31 -2.99
CA LEU A 182 -5.64 -24.24 -1.93
C LEU A 182 -6.83 -24.89 -1.20
N GLY A 183 -8.02 -24.32 -1.31
CA GLY A 183 -9.26 -24.91 -0.83
C GLY A 183 -9.89 -25.93 -1.79
N GLU A 184 -9.43 -26.03 -3.03
CA GLU A 184 -9.98 -26.94 -4.02
C GLU A 184 -9.46 -28.40 -3.80
N PRO A 185 -10.32 -29.42 -3.96
CA PRO A 185 -9.97 -30.81 -3.61
C PRO A 185 -8.83 -31.41 -4.44
N ASP A 186 -8.68 -30.99 -5.70
CA ASP A 186 -7.71 -31.56 -6.66
C ASP A 186 -6.58 -30.59 -7.01
N VAL A 187 -6.26 -29.65 -6.10
CA VAL A 187 -5.23 -28.64 -6.34
C VAL A 187 -3.83 -29.25 -6.42
N ASP A 188 -3.09 -28.90 -7.46
CA ASP A 188 -1.67 -29.22 -7.55
C ASP A 188 -0.84 -28.19 -6.75
N ILE A 189 -0.65 -28.50 -5.47
CA ILE A 189 0.09 -27.65 -4.52
C ILE A 189 1.55 -27.48 -4.96
N ASP A 190 2.18 -28.52 -5.50
CA ASP A 190 3.57 -28.46 -5.97
C ASP A 190 3.73 -27.49 -7.15
N LYS A 191 2.77 -27.50 -8.10
CA LYS A 191 2.75 -26.53 -9.20
C LYS A 191 2.61 -25.11 -8.67
N LEU A 192 1.63 -24.85 -7.78
CA LEU A 192 1.44 -23.50 -7.19
C LEU A 192 2.68 -23.04 -6.44
N ALA A 193 3.29 -23.91 -5.62
CA ALA A 193 4.50 -23.57 -4.87
C ALA A 193 5.70 -23.26 -5.77
N LYS A 194 5.83 -23.97 -6.90
CA LYS A 194 6.89 -23.70 -7.89
C LYS A 194 6.69 -22.36 -8.60
N GLU A 195 5.47 -22.06 -9.02
CA GLU A 195 5.14 -20.77 -9.63
C GLU A 195 5.35 -19.61 -8.65
N TYR A 196 4.89 -19.76 -7.41
CA TYR A 196 5.15 -18.81 -6.34
C TYR A 196 6.65 -18.57 -6.13
N ALA A 197 7.45 -19.64 -5.98
CA ALA A 197 8.89 -19.51 -5.80
C ALA A 197 9.58 -18.82 -7.00
N SER A 198 9.07 -19.01 -8.22
CA SER A 198 9.54 -18.34 -9.42
C SER A 198 9.24 -16.83 -9.37
N LEU A 199 8.04 -16.45 -8.92
CA LEU A 199 7.67 -15.05 -8.71
C LEU A 199 8.53 -14.40 -7.60
N VAL A 200 8.74 -15.08 -6.47
CA VAL A 200 9.62 -14.58 -5.40
C VAL A 200 11.04 -14.36 -5.91
N LYS A 201 11.57 -15.27 -6.73
CA LYS A 201 12.89 -15.11 -7.37
C LYS A 201 12.92 -13.92 -8.34
N LEU A 202 11.85 -13.68 -9.09
CA LEU A 202 11.74 -12.52 -9.98
C LEU A 202 11.79 -11.22 -9.15
N ILE A 203 10.98 -11.12 -8.09
CA ILE A 203 10.98 -9.96 -7.19
C ILE A 203 12.39 -9.75 -6.61
N HIS A 204 13.02 -10.79 -6.08
CA HIS A 204 14.35 -10.71 -5.46
C HIS A 204 15.51 -10.55 -6.46
N SER A 205 15.28 -10.70 -7.75
CA SER A 205 16.26 -10.35 -8.81
C SER A 205 16.07 -8.94 -9.33
N THR A 206 15.03 -8.24 -8.88
CA THR A 206 14.72 -6.87 -9.29
C THR A 206 15.40 -5.88 -8.36
N HIS A 207 16.22 -5.00 -8.94
CA HIS A 207 16.91 -3.94 -8.22
C HIS A 207 16.13 -2.62 -8.35
N VAL A 208 15.94 -1.95 -7.22
CA VAL A 208 15.19 -0.70 -7.16
C VAL A 208 16.16 0.46 -7.15
N PRO A 209 15.97 1.49 -7.99
CA PRO A 209 16.80 2.69 -7.94
C PRO A 209 16.83 3.34 -6.56
N ASP A 210 17.94 3.95 -6.20
CA ASP A 210 18.19 4.55 -4.89
C ASP A 210 17.02 5.43 -4.40
N HIS A 211 16.62 5.24 -3.16
CA HIS A 211 15.63 6.01 -2.42
C HIS A 211 14.18 5.94 -2.94
N GLN A 212 13.84 5.05 -3.87
CA GLN A 212 12.47 4.91 -4.36
C GLN A 212 11.59 4.04 -3.44
N LEU A 213 12.18 3.14 -2.67
CA LEU A 213 11.49 2.35 -1.65
C LEU A 213 12.21 2.43 -0.31
N PRO A 214 11.49 2.25 0.82
CA PRO A 214 12.08 2.27 2.15
C PRO A 214 12.94 1.03 2.41
N SER A 215 13.94 1.16 3.29
CA SER A 215 14.73 0.02 3.79
C SER A 215 13.90 -0.82 4.76
N LYS A 216 13.70 -2.10 4.46
CA LYS A 216 13.03 -3.04 5.36
C LYS A 216 13.85 -3.27 6.64
N LYS A 217 15.19 -3.33 6.51
CA LYS A 217 16.09 -3.48 7.66
C LYS A 217 15.94 -2.35 8.67
N GLU A 218 15.85 -1.10 8.20
CA GLU A 218 15.64 0.05 9.10
C GLU A 218 14.29 -0.01 9.80
N ALA A 219 13.24 -0.44 9.09
CA ALA A 219 11.92 -0.61 9.69
C ALA A 219 11.91 -1.70 10.78
N GLU A 220 12.55 -2.83 10.52
CA GLU A 220 12.60 -3.93 11.49
C GLU A 220 13.53 -3.62 12.69
N LEU A 221 14.61 -2.86 12.50
CA LEU A 221 15.45 -2.38 13.60
C LEU A 221 14.67 -1.49 14.59
N LYS A 222 13.66 -0.76 14.13
CA LYS A 222 12.75 -0.02 15.04
C LYS A 222 11.93 -0.97 15.90
N CYS A 223 11.44 -2.08 15.33
CA CYS A 223 10.74 -3.11 16.10
C CYS A 223 11.68 -3.76 17.15
N VAL A 224 12.94 -4.02 16.76
CA VAL A 224 13.97 -4.54 17.70
C VAL A 224 14.19 -3.58 18.86
N GLU A 225 14.29 -2.26 18.61
CA GLU A 225 14.45 -1.27 19.69
C GLU A 225 13.20 -1.18 20.58
N ASN A 226 12.00 -1.25 19.99
CA ASN A 226 10.73 -1.21 20.74
C ASN A 226 10.57 -2.35 21.75
N ILE A 227 11.17 -3.51 21.49
CA ILE A 227 11.09 -4.68 22.38
C ILE A 227 12.29 -4.84 23.32
N LYS A 228 13.27 -3.92 23.27
CA LYS A 228 14.52 -3.99 24.04
C LYS A 228 14.32 -4.31 25.53
N ASP A 229 13.42 -3.57 26.19
CA ASP A 229 13.16 -3.72 27.62
C ASP A 229 12.41 -5.02 27.98
N ARG A 230 12.03 -5.82 26.99
CA ARG A 230 11.37 -7.12 27.13
C ARG A 230 12.33 -8.30 27.01
N LEU A 231 13.57 -8.04 26.61
CA LEU A 231 14.59 -9.08 26.40
C LEU A 231 15.69 -9.00 27.46
N PRO A 232 16.28 -10.14 27.87
CA PRO A 232 17.54 -10.13 28.56
C PRO A 232 18.63 -9.40 27.75
N GLU A 233 19.54 -8.71 28.45
CA GLU A 233 20.57 -7.90 27.81
C GLU A 233 21.42 -8.70 26.78
N ASP A 234 21.78 -9.93 27.11
CA ASP A 234 22.55 -10.80 26.20
C ASP A 234 21.75 -11.21 24.98
N ALA A 235 20.47 -11.53 25.12
CA ALA A 235 19.60 -11.85 23.99
C ALA A 235 19.43 -10.63 23.07
N TYR A 236 19.25 -9.44 23.63
CA TYR A 236 19.18 -8.20 22.84
C TYR A 236 20.48 -7.93 22.06
N LYS A 237 21.65 -8.13 22.69
CA LYS A 237 22.95 -7.97 22.00
C LYS A 237 23.13 -8.97 20.86
N LYS A 238 22.77 -10.25 21.07
CA LYS A 238 22.78 -11.29 20.02
C LYS A 238 21.85 -10.90 18.87
N LEU A 239 20.63 -10.44 19.17
CA LEU A 239 19.66 -10.00 18.17
C LEU A 239 20.19 -8.84 17.33
N LEU A 240 20.75 -7.80 17.96
CA LEU A 240 21.38 -6.69 17.24
C LEU A 240 22.54 -7.17 16.37
N LYS A 241 23.43 -8.03 16.90
CA LYS A 241 24.53 -8.61 16.12
C LYS A 241 24.02 -9.32 14.87
N PHE A 242 22.93 -10.10 15.02
CA PHE A 242 22.30 -10.80 13.91
C PHE A 242 21.77 -9.79 12.85
N PHE A 243 20.99 -8.79 13.25
CA PHE A 243 20.45 -7.79 12.32
C PHE A 243 21.54 -6.99 11.59
N TYR A 244 22.61 -6.61 12.29
CA TYR A 244 23.74 -5.91 11.68
C TYR A 244 24.58 -6.79 10.75
N SER A 245 24.49 -8.13 10.87
CA SER A 245 25.15 -9.04 9.93
C SER A 245 24.40 -9.21 8.61
N LEU A 246 23.09 -8.88 8.57
CA LEU A 246 22.30 -8.91 7.34
C LEU A 246 22.77 -7.84 6.37
N LYS A 247 22.79 -8.19 5.09
CA LYS A 247 23.28 -7.27 4.04
C LYS A 247 22.29 -6.14 3.79
N ASP A 248 22.82 -4.95 3.57
CA ASP A 248 22.07 -3.89 2.94
C ASP A 248 21.97 -4.21 1.43
N SER A 249 20.77 -4.10 0.87
CA SER A 249 20.49 -4.45 -0.51
C SER A 249 19.44 -3.52 -1.09
N ASP A 250 19.55 -3.23 -2.38
CA ASP A 250 18.55 -2.57 -3.22
C ASP A 250 17.56 -3.57 -3.87
N THR A 251 17.61 -4.83 -3.44
CA THR A 251 16.70 -5.89 -3.87
C THR A 251 15.26 -5.56 -3.47
N MET A 252 14.34 -5.63 -4.43
CA MET A 252 12.92 -5.44 -4.16
C MET A 252 12.37 -6.55 -3.26
N LEU A 253 11.54 -6.17 -2.32
CA LEU A 253 10.76 -7.04 -1.44
C LEU A 253 9.30 -6.60 -1.48
N HIS A 254 8.37 -7.56 -1.44
CA HIS A 254 6.94 -7.28 -1.33
C HIS A 254 6.52 -7.03 0.13
N CYS A 255 7.09 -7.78 1.05
CA CYS A 255 6.87 -7.74 2.50
C CYS A 255 5.47 -8.12 3.00
N ASP A 256 4.56 -8.55 2.11
CA ASP A 256 3.25 -9.13 2.44
C ASP A 256 2.84 -10.19 1.40
N LEU A 257 3.80 -11.02 1.00
CA LEU A 257 3.66 -11.99 -0.10
C LEU A 257 2.96 -13.28 0.36
N HIS A 258 1.69 -13.18 0.70
CA HIS A 258 0.89 -14.32 1.13
C HIS A 258 -0.20 -14.70 0.12
N ILE A 259 -0.76 -15.91 0.25
CA ILE A 259 -1.68 -16.54 -0.74
C ILE A 259 -2.97 -15.74 -1.03
N LYS A 260 -3.38 -14.79 -0.19
CA LYS A 260 -4.52 -13.91 -0.50
C LYS A 260 -4.13 -12.77 -1.46
N ASN A 261 -2.85 -12.40 -1.53
CA ASN A 261 -2.34 -11.34 -2.40
C ASN A 261 -1.85 -11.87 -3.76
N LEU A 262 -2.00 -13.17 -4.01
CA LEU A 262 -1.60 -13.85 -5.24
C LEU A 262 -2.85 -14.26 -6.02
N MET A 263 -3.01 -13.73 -7.23
CA MET A 263 -4.11 -14.02 -8.12
C MET A 263 -3.59 -14.86 -9.30
N MET A 264 -4.15 -16.06 -9.51
CA MET A 264 -3.84 -16.90 -10.66
C MET A 264 -4.71 -16.50 -11.84
N THR A 265 -4.11 -15.97 -12.89
CA THR A 265 -4.73 -15.63 -14.16
C THR A 265 -4.35 -16.66 -15.24
N GLU A 266 -4.91 -16.51 -16.45
CA GLU A 266 -4.48 -17.30 -17.60
C GLU A 266 -3.02 -17.03 -18.01
N ASP A 267 -2.54 -15.80 -17.78
CA ASP A 267 -1.18 -15.35 -18.14
C ASP A 267 -0.15 -15.60 -17.02
N GLY A 268 -0.55 -16.13 -15.89
CA GLY A 268 0.30 -16.40 -14.73
C GLY A 268 -0.14 -15.71 -13.45
N ILE A 269 0.79 -15.53 -12.52
CA ILE A 269 0.46 -14.88 -11.22
C ILE A 269 0.46 -13.36 -11.38
N MET A 270 -0.58 -12.72 -10.86
CA MET A 270 -0.67 -11.27 -10.64
C MET A 270 -0.71 -10.97 -9.15
N LEU A 271 0.06 -9.98 -8.73
CA LEU A 271 0.07 -9.46 -7.37
C LEU A 271 -0.99 -8.40 -7.17
N ILE A 272 -1.57 -8.39 -5.99
CA ILE A 272 -2.43 -7.31 -5.50
C ILE A 272 -1.88 -6.82 -4.15
N ASP A 273 -2.27 -5.61 -3.74
CA ASP A 273 -1.91 -5.01 -2.44
C ASP A 273 -0.39 -4.75 -2.31
N MET A 274 0.08 -3.71 -3.01
CA MET A 274 1.49 -3.38 -3.18
C MET A 274 2.01 -2.32 -2.17
N ASP A 275 1.25 -1.96 -1.15
CA ASP A 275 1.55 -0.85 -0.23
C ASP A 275 2.73 -1.12 0.72
N THR A 276 3.18 -2.38 0.83
CA THR A 276 4.26 -2.82 1.72
C THR A 276 5.62 -2.95 1.08
N LEU A 277 5.77 -2.56 -0.21
CA LEU A 277 7.04 -2.70 -0.94
C LEU A 277 8.19 -2.01 -0.21
N ALA A 278 9.32 -2.69 -0.18
CA ALA A 278 10.55 -2.22 0.44
C ALA A 278 11.78 -2.73 -0.32
N VAL A 279 12.97 -2.31 0.11
CA VAL A 279 14.25 -2.92 -0.31
C VAL A 279 14.95 -3.56 0.87
N GLY A 280 15.71 -4.63 0.60
CA GLY A 280 16.50 -5.31 1.64
C GLY A 280 17.02 -6.70 1.26
N ASP A 281 17.61 -7.36 2.24
CA ASP A 281 17.99 -8.77 2.10
C ASP A 281 16.73 -9.65 1.95
N PRO A 282 16.73 -10.62 1.02
CA PRO A 282 15.61 -11.56 0.83
C PRO A 282 15.09 -12.25 2.09
N ILE A 283 15.89 -12.33 3.15
CA ILE A 283 15.44 -12.89 4.44
C ILE A 283 14.27 -12.12 5.05
N PHE A 284 14.16 -10.81 4.79
CA PHE A 284 13.05 -9.99 5.28
C PHE A 284 11.73 -10.38 4.61
N GLU A 285 11.74 -10.77 3.33
CA GLU A 285 10.55 -11.33 2.68
C GLU A 285 10.13 -12.64 3.34
N TRP A 286 11.09 -13.56 3.52
CA TRP A 286 10.81 -14.84 4.16
C TRP A 286 10.41 -14.70 5.63
N ALA A 287 10.86 -13.65 6.33
CA ALA A 287 10.39 -13.30 7.66
C ALA A 287 8.91 -12.88 7.64
N SER A 288 8.50 -12.07 6.68
CA SER A 288 7.10 -11.67 6.50
C SER A 288 6.22 -12.87 6.14
N VAL A 289 6.65 -13.69 5.18
CA VAL A 289 5.97 -14.95 4.83
C VAL A 289 5.86 -15.87 6.04
N TRP A 290 6.97 -16.11 6.77
CA TRP A 290 6.95 -16.93 7.98
C TRP A 290 5.97 -16.37 9.03
N SER A 291 5.89 -15.06 9.20
CA SER A 291 4.94 -14.43 10.11
C SER A 291 3.50 -14.83 9.80
N ALA A 292 3.09 -14.75 8.53
CA ALA A 292 1.74 -15.05 8.09
C ALA A 292 1.37 -16.55 8.21
N TYR A 293 2.31 -17.44 7.90
CA TYR A 293 2.06 -18.88 7.83
C TYR A 293 2.29 -19.59 9.18
N VAL A 294 3.21 -19.10 9.99
CA VAL A 294 3.66 -19.77 11.22
C VAL A 294 3.65 -18.84 12.43
N GLY A 295 4.21 -17.64 12.28
CA GLY A 295 4.55 -16.76 13.39
C GLY A 295 3.35 -16.33 14.24
N TYR A 296 2.28 -15.88 13.63
CA TYR A 296 1.05 -15.52 14.34
C TYR A 296 0.27 -16.74 14.90
N GLY A 297 0.69 -17.95 14.57
CA GLY A 297 0.14 -19.20 15.07
C GLY A 297 0.70 -19.68 16.41
N VAL A 298 1.64 -18.95 17.03
CA VAL A 298 2.33 -19.38 18.28
C VAL A 298 1.34 -19.68 19.40
N ALA A 299 0.28 -18.89 19.57
CA ALA A 299 -0.75 -19.11 20.57
C ALA A 299 -1.99 -19.84 20.02
N ASP A 300 -2.23 -19.80 18.73
CA ASP A 300 -3.35 -20.48 18.06
C ASP A 300 -2.85 -21.16 16.78
N PRO A 301 -2.55 -22.47 16.80
CA PRO A 301 -2.07 -23.22 15.64
C PRO A 301 -2.99 -23.18 14.43
N LYS A 302 -4.27 -22.83 14.62
CA LYS A 302 -5.25 -22.67 13.53
C LYS A 302 -5.35 -21.25 12.97
N ASN A 303 -4.46 -20.35 13.40
CA ASN A 303 -4.49 -18.94 12.97
C ASN A 303 -4.37 -18.83 11.45
N ALA A 304 -3.44 -19.56 10.83
CA ALA A 304 -3.26 -19.57 9.38
C ALA A 304 -4.52 -20.08 8.64
N GLU A 305 -5.16 -21.16 9.11
CA GLU A 305 -6.43 -21.66 8.55
C GLU A 305 -7.52 -20.59 8.59
N LYS A 306 -7.68 -19.92 9.73
CA LYS A 306 -8.67 -18.86 9.93
C LYS A 306 -8.37 -17.64 9.04
N PHE A 307 -7.10 -17.24 8.98
CA PHE A 307 -6.69 -16.08 8.20
C PHE A 307 -6.81 -16.33 6.70
N PHE A 308 -6.32 -17.47 6.22
CA PHE A 308 -6.33 -17.78 4.78
C PHE A 308 -7.65 -18.39 4.31
N GLU A 309 -8.51 -18.86 5.20
CA GLU A 309 -9.77 -19.55 4.87
C GLU A 309 -9.55 -20.78 3.96
N ALA A 310 -8.45 -21.49 4.19
CA ALA A 310 -8.02 -22.67 3.44
C ALA A 310 -7.56 -23.78 4.38
N PRO A 311 -7.52 -25.08 3.95
CA PRO A 311 -7.11 -26.18 4.81
C PRO A 311 -5.66 -26.04 5.30
N GLY A 312 -5.44 -26.20 6.60
CA GLY A 312 -4.11 -26.02 7.21
C GLY A 312 -3.04 -26.96 6.67
N GLU A 313 -3.41 -28.20 6.28
CA GLU A 313 -2.50 -29.15 5.64
C GLU A 313 -2.03 -28.62 4.27
N ALA A 314 -2.95 -28.08 3.45
CA ALA A 314 -2.63 -27.50 2.16
C ALA A 314 -1.74 -26.26 2.30
N ILE A 315 -2.07 -25.38 3.26
CA ILE A 315 -1.28 -24.17 3.59
C ILE A 315 0.15 -24.58 3.99
N ASN A 316 0.30 -25.52 4.93
CA ASN A 316 1.61 -25.97 5.39
C ASN A 316 2.43 -26.64 4.28
N LYS A 317 1.79 -27.51 3.48
CA LYS A 317 2.45 -28.13 2.33
C LYS A 317 2.90 -27.07 1.33
N PHE A 318 2.05 -26.14 0.98
CA PHE A 318 2.39 -25.03 0.07
C PHE A 318 3.59 -24.22 0.58
N TYR A 319 3.58 -23.80 1.85
CA TYR A 319 4.67 -23.05 2.45
C TYR A 319 6.00 -23.80 2.38
N LYS A 320 6.03 -25.08 2.82
CA LYS A 320 7.25 -25.88 2.82
C LYS A 320 7.78 -26.16 1.41
N ARG A 321 6.88 -26.47 0.46
CA ARG A 321 7.27 -26.66 -0.94
C ARG A 321 7.78 -25.36 -1.56
N SER A 322 7.19 -24.23 -1.22
CA SER A 322 7.65 -22.91 -1.67
C SER A 322 9.08 -22.60 -1.21
N LEU A 323 9.40 -22.88 0.06
CA LEU A 323 10.76 -22.78 0.58
C LEU A 323 11.74 -23.68 -0.21
N ALA A 324 11.39 -24.95 -0.41
CA ALA A 324 12.24 -25.89 -1.11
C ALA A 324 12.52 -25.44 -2.56
N TYR A 325 11.50 -25.01 -3.29
CA TYR A 325 11.65 -24.50 -4.66
C TYR A 325 12.44 -23.18 -4.74
N TYR A 326 12.24 -22.30 -3.77
CA TYR A 326 12.97 -21.03 -3.73
C TYR A 326 14.47 -21.26 -3.48
N TRP A 327 14.81 -22.04 -2.46
CA TRP A 327 16.22 -22.32 -2.13
C TRP A 327 16.86 -23.40 -3.03
N GLY A 328 16.06 -24.11 -3.83
CA GLY A 328 16.54 -25.19 -4.69
C GLY A 328 17.11 -26.38 -3.92
N SER A 329 16.56 -26.67 -2.75
CA SER A 329 17.02 -27.73 -1.85
C SER A 329 15.85 -28.53 -1.30
N GLU A 330 16.05 -29.84 -1.16
CA GLU A 330 15.16 -30.78 -0.45
C GLU A 330 15.76 -31.20 0.89
N ASP A 331 16.91 -30.65 1.29
CA ASP A 331 17.55 -30.92 2.57
C ASP A 331 16.78 -30.24 3.70
N GLU A 332 16.10 -31.04 4.52
CA GLU A 332 15.28 -30.55 5.63
C GLU A 332 16.12 -29.75 6.66
N ALA A 333 17.36 -30.15 6.95
CA ALA A 333 18.19 -29.45 7.91
C ALA A 333 18.57 -28.05 7.39
N PHE A 334 18.88 -27.94 6.12
CA PHE A 334 19.15 -26.66 5.46
C PHE A 334 17.89 -25.76 5.46
N LEU A 335 16.73 -26.31 5.09
CA LEU A 335 15.49 -25.55 5.04
C LEU A 335 15.02 -25.09 6.42
N ASN A 336 15.15 -25.92 7.44
CA ASN A 336 14.84 -25.58 8.83
C ASN A 336 15.74 -24.42 9.30
N LYS A 337 17.04 -24.47 8.98
CA LYS A 337 17.94 -23.35 9.31
C LYS A 337 17.51 -22.03 8.65
N LYS A 338 17.04 -22.07 7.38
CA LYS A 338 16.51 -20.88 6.71
C LYS A 338 15.22 -20.38 7.33
N GLU A 339 14.37 -21.27 7.80
CA GLU A 339 13.16 -20.92 8.55
C GLU A 339 13.48 -20.31 9.91
N GLU A 340 14.48 -20.83 10.63
CA GLU A 340 14.97 -20.26 11.89
C GLU A 340 15.53 -18.83 11.69
N GLU A 341 16.39 -18.63 10.68
CA GLU A 341 16.91 -17.30 10.31
C GLU A 341 15.75 -16.31 10.02
N ALA A 342 14.76 -16.72 9.23
CA ALA A 342 13.57 -15.91 8.94
C ALA A 342 12.76 -15.62 10.22
N SER A 343 12.61 -16.59 11.11
CA SER A 343 11.86 -16.44 12.37
C SER A 343 12.53 -15.46 13.33
N ILE A 344 13.87 -15.44 13.40
CA ILE A 344 14.62 -14.45 14.21
C ILE A 344 14.35 -13.04 13.72
N VAL A 345 14.27 -12.84 12.39
CA VAL A 345 13.94 -11.54 11.79
C VAL A 345 12.48 -11.16 12.04
N ALA A 346 11.56 -12.11 11.99
CA ALA A 346 10.12 -11.88 12.08
C ALA A 346 9.62 -11.58 13.50
N LEU A 347 10.20 -12.29 14.50
CA LEU A 347 9.70 -12.26 15.88
C LEU A 347 9.70 -10.87 16.52
N PRO A 348 10.69 -9.98 16.33
CA PRO A 348 10.63 -8.62 16.86
C PRO A 348 9.39 -7.85 16.40
N HIS A 349 9.03 -7.93 15.13
CA HIS A 349 7.83 -7.31 14.58
C HIS A 349 6.55 -7.89 15.21
N ILE A 350 6.45 -9.20 15.31
CA ILE A 350 5.31 -9.90 15.91
C ILE A 350 5.16 -9.53 17.40
N ILE A 351 6.26 -9.49 18.14
CA ILE A 351 6.26 -9.11 19.57
C ILE A 351 5.81 -7.67 19.74
N ASP A 352 6.37 -6.74 18.96
CA ASP A 352 5.98 -5.32 18.99
C ASP A 352 4.50 -5.14 18.65
N HIS A 353 4.00 -5.86 17.62
CA HIS A 353 2.59 -5.89 17.28
C HIS A 353 1.72 -6.37 18.46
N TYR A 354 2.07 -7.47 19.09
CA TYR A 354 1.32 -8.02 20.22
C TYR A 354 1.33 -7.09 21.45
N ILE A 355 2.46 -6.44 21.73
CA ILE A 355 2.56 -5.44 22.81
C ILE A 355 1.63 -4.27 22.54
N ARG A 356 1.65 -3.70 21.33
CA ARG A 356 0.79 -2.57 20.95
C ARG A 356 -0.70 -2.90 21.00
N HIS A 357 -1.07 -4.16 20.77
CA HIS A 357 -2.46 -4.64 20.83
C HIS A 357 -2.82 -5.32 22.16
N HIS A 358 -2.01 -5.15 23.20
CA HIS A 358 -2.23 -5.71 24.56
C HIS A 358 -2.44 -7.23 24.61
N LYS A 359 -1.82 -7.97 23.68
CA LYS A 359 -1.84 -9.43 23.60
C LYS A 359 -0.70 -10.03 24.42
N THR A 360 -0.87 -10.06 25.75
CA THR A 360 0.20 -10.41 26.71
C THR A 360 0.70 -11.82 26.55
N LEU A 361 -0.20 -12.82 26.46
CA LEU A 361 0.18 -14.23 26.35
C LEU A 361 0.97 -14.49 25.06
N GLU A 362 0.47 -13.98 23.94
CA GLU A 362 1.08 -14.14 22.62
C GLU A 362 2.47 -13.48 22.58
N SER A 363 2.61 -12.30 23.19
CA SER A 363 3.90 -11.61 23.25
C SER A 363 4.93 -12.40 24.11
N GLU A 364 4.51 -12.93 25.28
CA GLU A 364 5.40 -13.73 26.14
C GLU A 364 5.85 -15.04 25.48
N LEU A 365 4.96 -15.72 24.76
CA LEU A 365 5.30 -16.95 24.02
C LEU A 365 6.30 -16.63 22.89
N SER A 366 6.07 -15.54 22.16
CA SER A 366 6.96 -15.09 21.08
C SER A 366 8.33 -14.66 21.60
N ILE A 367 8.40 -13.98 22.75
CA ILE A 367 9.67 -13.62 23.42
C ILE A 367 10.44 -14.88 23.82
N LYS A 368 9.80 -15.87 24.44
CA LYS A 368 10.44 -17.14 24.81
C LYS A 368 11.02 -17.85 23.59
N ARG A 369 10.28 -17.88 22.49
CA ARG A 369 10.73 -18.48 21.23
C ARG A 369 11.94 -17.74 20.66
N LEU A 370 11.91 -16.40 20.64
CA LEU A 370 13.04 -15.59 20.16
C LEU A 370 14.32 -15.84 20.98
N ILE A 371 14.21 -15.87 22.32
CA ILE A 371 15.35 -16.15 23.19
C ILE A 371 15.94 -17.53 22.91
N ALA A 372 15.10 -18.57 22.79
CA ALA A 372 15.55 -19.92 22.47
C ALA A 372 16.32 -19.99 21.14
N LEU A 373 15.81 -19.36 20.10
CA LEU A 373 16.48 -19.29 18.79
C LEU A 373 17.83 -18.55 18.86
N LEU A 374 17.90 -17.46 19.63
CA LEU A 374 19.15 -16.69 19.81
C LEU A 374 20.20 -17.45 20.62
N ASP A 375 19.82 -18.44 21.41
CA ASP A 375 20.76 -19.30 22.13
C ASP A 375 21.39 -20.37 21.24
N GLU A 376 20.77 -20.69 20.08
CA GLU A 376 21.29 -21.61 19.08
C GLU A 376 22.16 -20.90 18.02
N VAL A 377 22.09 -19.56 17.95
CA VAL A 377 22.96 -18.75 17.05
C VAL A 377 24.26 -18.44 17.77
N GLU A 378 25.39 -18.92 17.23
CA GLU A 378 26.76 -18.64 17.72
C GLU A 378 27.25 -17.21 17.39
#